data_9c2c450fa234e685b79434ae4984fc8c
#
_entry.id   9c2c450fa234e685b79434ae4984fc8c
#
_cell.length_a   1.000
_cell.length_b   1.000
_cell.length_c   1.000
_cell.angle_alpha   90.00
_cell.angle_beta   90.00
_cell.angle_gamma   90.00
#
_symmetry.space_group_name_H-M   'P 1'
#
loop_
_entity.id
_entity.type
_entity.pdbx_description
1 polymer ?
#
loop_
_entity_poly.entity_id
_entity_poly.type
_entity_poly.pdbx_seq_one_letter_code
_entity_poly.pdbx_strand_id
1 'polypeptide(L)'
;MTRALFIVDVQNDFTEGGALGVDGGDAVATAVTAHLHAHAADYDVIVASRDWHDGEGDNGGHFSATPDFVDSWPVHCVAGTSGADYDPGLDTSSVTHHVKKGQGIPAYSLFEGVTDAGETVADILTAHGVVEVDVTGIATDHCVRASALDAIAHGRRVRILTDLIAGVAPAPSESALAELAHAGAELAVSADDHDGTP
;
A
#
# COMPACT_ATOMS: atom_id res chain seq x y z
N MET A 1 11.41 -8.37 -17.59
CA MET A 1 9.95 -8.12 -17.67
C MET A 1 9.71 -6.83 -16.94
N THR A 2 8.73 -6.03 -17.38
CA THR A 2 8.46 -4.71 -16.75
C THR A 2 7.77 -4.92 -15.41
N ARG A 3 8.39 -4.40 -14.34
CA ARG A 3 7.98 -4.63 -12.95
C ARG A 3 7.66 -3.32 -12.24
N ALA A 4 6.62 -3.32 -11.42
CA ALA A 4 6.32 -2.23 -10.51
C ALA A 4 6.47 -2.66 -9.04
N LEU A 5 6.78 -1.70 -8.18
CA LEU A 5 6.67 -1.82 -6.72
C LEU A 5 5.50 -0.96 -6.25
N PHE A 6 4.62 -1.54 -5.45
CA PHE A 6 3.61 -0.82 -4.69
C PHE A 6 4.05 -0.67 -3.24
N ILE A 7 4.06 0.57 -2.76
CA ILE A 7 4.29 0.93 -1.36
C ILE A 7 2.96 1.48 -0.85
N VAL A 8 2.22 0.63 -0.14
CA VAL A 8 0.84 0.92 0.25
C VAL A 8 0.83 1.59 1.62
N ASP A 9 0.38 2.84 1.67
CA ASP A 9 -0.06 3.60 2.85
C ASP A 9 0.90 3.55 4.06
N VAL A 10 2.20 3.66 3.84
CA VAL A 10 3.19 3.75 4.92
C VAL A 10 3.20 5.19 5.44
N GLN A 11 2.20 5.52 6.28
CA GLN A 11 1.89 6.85 6.77
C GLN A 11 1.95 6.93 8.30
N ASN A 12 2.18 8.13 8.84
CA ASN A 12 2.28 8.35 10.28
C ASN A 12 1.04 7.89 11.07
N ASP A 13 -0.17 8.01 10.52
CA ASP A 13 -1.38 7.55 11.21
C ASP A 13 -1.52 6.02 11.22
N PHE A 14 -0.77 5.30 10.39
CA PHE A 14 -0.77 3.84 10.30
C PHE A 14 0.49 3.19 10.92
N THR A 15 1.48 3.96 11.33
CA THR A 15 2.65 3.47 12.08
C THR A 15 2.49 3.70 13.58
N GLU A 16 3.45 3.26 14.39
CA GLU A 16 3.35 3.29 15.84
C GLU A 16 3.12 4.70 16.38
N GLY A 17 2.07 4.86 17.17
CA GLY A 17 1.68 6.14 17.76
C GLY A 17 0.71 6.97 16.92
N GLY A 18 0.39 6.54 15.70
CA GLY A 18 -0.63 7.15 14.85
C GLY A 18 -2.06 6.82 15.26
N ALA A 19 -3.03 7.44 14.60
CA ALA A 19 -4.46 7.31 14.93
C ALA A 19 -4.99 5.87 14.74
N LEU A 20 -4.42 5.12 13.81
CA LEU A 20 -4.71 3.71 13.51
C LEU A 20 -3.40 2.90 13.43
N GLY A 21 -2.49 3.16 14.36
CA GLY A 21 -1.16 2.57 14.37
C GLY A 21 -1.17 1.04 14.36
N VAL A 22 -0.36 0.48 13.49
CA VAL A 22 -0.14 -0.95 13.32
C VAL A 22 1.20 -1.34 13.95
N ASP A 23 1.20 -2.39 14.74
CA ASP A 23 2.44 -2.93 15.32
C ASP A 23 3.40 -3.39 14.20
N GLY A 24 4.61 -2.87 14.18
CA GLY A 24 5.61 -3.15 13.15
C GLY A 24 5.57 -2.17 11.96
N GLY A 25 4.74 -1.14 11.99
CA GLY A 25 4.64 -0.12 10.93
C GLY A 25 5.94 0.64 10.70
N ASP A 26 6.60 1.14 11.77
CA ASP A 26 7.92 1.80 11.70
C ASP A 26 9.00 0.86 11.13
N ALA A 27 8.91 -0.44 11.49
CA ALA A 27 9.83 -1.45 10.96
C ALA A 27 9.61 -1.66 9.45
N VAL A 28 8.35 -1.67 8.98
CA VAL A 28 8.02 -1.73 7.55
C VAL A 28 8.59 -0.52 6.81
N ALA A 29 8.40 0.71 7.33
CA ALA A 29 8.94 1.91 6.71
C ALA A 29 10.47 1.82 6.51
N THR A 30 11.18 1.37 7.55
CA THR A 30 12.63 1.18 7.52
C THR A 30 13.05 0.06 6.55
N ALA A 31 12.34 -1.06 6.56
CA ALA A 31 12.65 -2.21 5.72
C ALA A 31 12.38 -1.92 4.22
N VAL A 32 11.26 -1.25 3.91
CA VAL A 32 10.97 -0.79 2.54
C VAL A 32 12.02 0.20 2.06
N THR A 33 12.50 1.11 2.91
CA THR A 33 13.61 2.02 2.59
C THR A 33 14.89 1.25 2.25
N ALA A 34 15.24 0.23 3.05
CA ALA A 34 16.41 -0.61 2.77
C ALA A 34 16.26 -1.37 1.45
N HIS A 35 15.06 -1.89 1.16
CA HIS A 35 14.74 -2.54 -0.10
C HIS A 35 14.88 -1.56 -1.29
N LEU A 36 14.35 -0.34 -1.18
CA LEU A 36 14.49 0.68 -2.22
C LEU A 36 15.96 1.04 -2.49
N HIS A 37 16.77 1.20 -1.45
CA HIS A 37 18.20 1.49 -1.64
C HIS A 37 18.96 0.38 -2.37
N ALA A 38 18.55 -0.87 -2.20
CA ALA A 38 19.19 -2.02 -2.83
C ALA A 38 18.61 -2.33 -4.23
N HIS A 39 17.31 -2.15 -4.43
CA HIS A 39 16.54 -2.74 -5.53
C HIS A 39 15.70 -1.76 -6.35
N ALA A 40 15.73 -0.44 -6.09
CA ALA A 40 14.90 0.51 -6.85
C ALA A 40 15.15 0.42 -8.38
N ALA A 41 16.37 0.08 -8.79
CA ALA A 41 16.72 -0.05 -10.21
C ALA A 41 16.11 -1.31 -10.88
N ASP A 42 15.56 -2.25 -10.11
CA ASP A 42 14.92 -3.47 -10.60
C ASP A 42 13.45 -3.22 -10.98
N TYR A 43 12.93 -2.03 -10.64
CA TYR A 43 11.57 -1.60 -10.92
C TYR A 43 11.52 -0.51 -11.98
N ASP A 44 10.66 -0.67 -12.97
CA ASP A 44 10.39 0.34 -14.00
C ASP A 44 9.45 1.44 -13.47
N VAL A 45 8.61 1.09 -12.48
CA VAL A 45 7.64 1.97 -11.85
C VAL A 45 7.60 1.70 -10.34
N ILE A 46 7.64 2.76 -9.53
CA ILE A 46 7.43 2.67 -8.09
C ILE A 46 6.27 3.59 -7.73
N VAL A 47 5.17 3.01 -7.25
CA VAL A 47 3.96 3.73 -6.84
C VAL A 47 3.83 3.69 -5.33
N ALA A 48 3.75 4.86 -4.70
CA ALA A 48 3.43 4.96 -3.28
C ALA A 48 2.05 5.59 -3.10
N SER A 49 1.17 4.94 -2.34
CA SER A 49 -0.15 5.46 -2.02
C SER A 49 -0.20 6.13 -0.65
N ARG A 50 -1.19 6.99 -0.49
CA ARG A 50 -1.61 7.57 0.79
C ARG A 50 -3.12 7.66 0.85
N ASP A 51 -3.69 7.34 2.00
CA ASP A 51 -4.99 7.87 2.38
C ASP A 51 -4.90 9.38 2.53
N TRP A 52 -5.90 10.07 1.97
CA TRP A 52 -5.91 11.53 1.89
C TRP A 52 -7.33 12.05 2.07
N HIS A 53 -7.86 11.82 3.28
CA HIS A 53 -9.27 12.08 3.58
C HIS A 53 -9.58 13.56 3.72
N ASP A 54 -10.80 13.95 3.38
CA ASP A 54 -11.26 15.31 3.61
C ASP A 54 -11.32 15.62 5.12
N GLY A 55 -10.92 16.84 5.50
CA GLY A 55 -10.90 17.27 6.91
C GLY A 55 -12.29 17.57 7.48
N GLU A 56 -13.33 17.59 6.64
CA GLU A 56 -14.71 17.83 7.04
C GLU A 56 -15.61 16.68 6.60
N GLY A 57 -16.67 16.42 7.39
CA GLY A 57 -17.61 15.36 7.11
C GLY A 57 -17.12 13.97 7.58
N ASP A 58 -17.87 12.95 7.17
CA ASP A 58 -17.63 11.56 7.53
C ASP A 58 -16.95 10.73 6.42
N ASN A 59 -16.50 11.40 5.35
CA ASN A 59 -15.89 10.75 4.18
C ASN A 59 -16.75 9.59 3.66
N GLY A 60 -18.04 9.84 3.46
CA GLY A 60 -18.99 8.84 2.95
C GLY A 60 -19.29 7.71 3.93
N GLY A 61 -19.24 8.00 5.23
CA GLY A 61 -19.45 7.02 6.31
C GLY A 61 -18.17 6.32 6.76
N HIS A 62 -17.02 6.66 6.18
CA HIS A 62 -15.73 6.07 6.57
C HIS A 62 -15.30 6.50 7.98
N PHE A 63 -15.57 7.74 8.37
CA PHE A 63 -15.27 8.23 9.71
C PHE A 63 -16.47 8.12 10.65
N SER A 64 -16.24 7.62 11.86
CA SER A 64 -17.25 7.50 12.90
C SER A 64 -16.67 7.83 14.28
N ALA A 65 -17.49 8.52 15.10
CA ALA A 65 -17.17 8.72 16.52
C ALA A 65 -17.32 7.42 17.36
N THR A 66 -18.01 6.41 16.80
CA THR A 66 -18.20 5.08 17.38
C THR A 66 -17.92 4.03 16.30
N PRO A 67 -16.64 3.90 15.87
CA PRO A 67 -16.29 3.03 14.76
C PRO A 67 -16.51 1.56 15.10
N ASP A 68 -16.91 0.78 14.10
CA ASP A 68 -17.02 -0.69 14.21
C ASP A 68 -15.71 -1.42 13.84
N PHE A 69 -14.72 -0.71 13.31
CA PHE A 69 -13.44 -1.23 12.84
C PHE A 69 -13.57 -2.32 11.75
N VAL A 70 -14.65 -2.24 10.97
CA VAL A 70 -14.91 -3.08 9.79
C VAL A 70 -15.17 -2.19 8.57
N ASP A 71 -16.19 -1.32 8.67
CA ASP A 71 -16.57 -0.39 7.60
C ASP A 71 -16.36 1.07 8.01
N SER A 72 -16.18 1.34 9.30
CA SER A 72 -15.99 2.69 9.85
C SER A 72 -14.83 2.76 10.83
N TRP A 73 -14.14 3.91 10.81
CA TRP A 73 -12.86 4.13 11.48
C TRP A 73 -12.85 5.43 12.26
N PRO A 74 -11.95 5.60 13.24
CA PRO A 74 -11.63 6.92 13.81
C PRO A 74 -11.10 7.84 12.70
N VAL A 75 -11.11 9.14 12.93
CA VAL A 75 -10.50 10.12 12.02
C VAL A 75 -9.01 9.85 11.90
N HIS A 76 -8.51 9.70 10.66
CA HIS A 76 -7.12 9.43 10.34
C HIS A 76 -6.76 9.99 8.95
N CYS A 77 -5.49 10.14 8.67
CA CYS A 77 -4.92 10.54 7.37
C CYS A 77 -5.64 11.75 6.74
N VAL A 78 -5.98 12.75 7.57
CA VAL A 78 -6.63 13.98 7.09
C VAL A 78 -5.66 14.76 6.22
N ALA A 79 -6.13 15.17 5.04
CA ALA A 79 -5.36 15.88 4.04
C ALA A 79 -4.61 17.10 4.61
N GLY A 80 -3.30 17.16 4.37
CA GLY A 80 -2.44 18.28 4.83
C GLY A 80 -2.07 18.23 6.30
N THR A 81 -2.41 17.17 7.03
CA THR A 81 -1.90 16.95 8.39
C THR A 81 -0.70 16.02 8.38
N SER A 82 0.08 16.04 9.47
CA SER A 82 1.21 15.12 9.64
C SER A 82 0.78 13.64 9.63
N GLY A 83 -0.44 13.32 10.06
CA GLY A 83 -0.98 11.95 10.02
C GLY A 83 -1.05 11.38 8.62
N ALA A 84 -1.38 12.23 7.62
CA ALA A 84 -1.44 11.86 6.21
C ALA A 84 -0.07 11.88 5.50
N ASP A 85 1.00 12.36 6.16
CA ASP A 85 2.34 12.29 5.58
C ASP A 85 2.91 10.88 5.66
N TYR A 86 3.84 10.56 4.75
CA TYR A 86 4.59 9.31 4.86
C TYR A 86 5.37 9.25 6.19
N ASP A 87 5.52 8.04 6.70
CA ASP A 87 6.38 7.79 7.85
C ASP A 87 7.81 8.28 7.57
N PRO A 88 8.49 8.96 8.53
CA PRO A 88 9.83 9.50 8.33
C PRO A 88 10.90 8.42 8.10
N GLY A 89 10.64 7.16 8.44
CA GLY A 89 11.51 6.02 8.12
C GLY A 89 11.44 5.60 6.65
N LEU A 90 10.43 6.07 5.90
CA LEU A 90 10.28 5.77 4.47
C LEU A 90 10.98 6.83 3.60
N ASP A 91 12.05 6.44 2.93
CA ASP A 91 12.69 7.26 1.89
C ASP A 91 11.91 7.13 0.56
N THR A 92 11.23 8.19 0.17
CA THR A 92 10.43 8.23 -1.06
C THR A 92 11.20 8.78 -2.28
N SER A 93 12.50 8.97 -2.19
CA SER A 93 13.30 9.57 -3.27
C SER A 93 13.30 8.78 -4.59
N SER A 94 13.08 7.48 -4.53
CA SER A 94 12.96 6.58 -5.69
C SER A 94 11.52 6.40 -6.19
N VAL A 95 10.52 6.94 -5.48
CA VAL A 95 9.11 6.82 -5.87
C VAL A 95 8.85 7.63 -7.14
N THR A 96 8.30 6.99 -8.16
CA THR A 96 8.00 7.63 -9.45
C THR A 96 6.60 8.24 -9.49
N HIS A 97 5.64 7.64 -8.78
CA HIS A 97 4.24 8.09 -8.76
C HIS A 97 3.67 8.08 -7.35
N HIS A 98 3.15 9.21 -6.93
CA HIS A 98 2.44 9.35 -5.65
C HIS A 98 0.94 9.40 -5.92
N VAL A 99 0.19 8.51 -5.28
CA VAL A 99 -1.25 8.35 -5.44
C VAL A 99 -1.94 8.72 -4.13
N LYS A 100 -3.05 9.45 -4.23
CA LYS A 100 -3.90 9.83 -3.10
C LYS A 100 -5.28 9.21 -3.29
N LYS A 101 -5.82 8.59 -2.24
CA LYS A 101 -7.14 7.97 -2.23
C LYS A 101 -7.97 8.43 -1.04
N GLY A 102 -9.27 8.16 -1.05
CA GLY A 102 -10.15 8.43 0.09
C GLY A 102 -10.64 9.87 0.21
N GLN A 103 -10.57 10.68 -0.86
CA GLN A 103 -11.11 12.06 -0.82
C GLN A 103 -12.64 12.04 -0.82
N GLY A 104 -13.24 12.23 0.36
CA GLY A 104 -14.68 12.29 0.58
C GLY A 104 -15.43 10.95 0.50
N ILE A 105 -14.75 9.83 0.29
CA ILE A 105 -15.30 8.49 0.19
C ILE A 105 -14.40 7.46 0.91
N PRO A 106 -14.92 6.29 1.33
CA PRO A 106 -14.08 5.17 1.73
C PRO A 106 -13.22 4.70 0.55
N ALA A 107 -11.96 4.37 0.80
CA ALA A 107 -11.08 3.76 -0.20
C ALA A 107 -10.01 2.90 0.50
N TYR A 108 -9.73 1.72 -0.08
CA TYR A 108 -8.72 0.79 0.43
C TYR A 108 -7.64 0.53 -0.60
N SER A 109 -8.03 0.19 -1.83
CA SER A 109 -7.09 -0.09 -2.91
C SER A 109 -6.41 1.17 -3.41
N LEU A 110 -5.10 1.09 -3.68
CA LEU A 110 -4.39 2.18 -4.35
C LEU A 110 -4.95 2.46 -5.77
N PHE A 111 -5.69 1.50 -6.37
CA PHE A 111 -6.37 1.72 -7.66
C PHE A 111 -7.57 2.66 -7.58
N GLU A 112 -8.07 2.94 -6.36
CA GLU A 112 -9.15 3.90 -6.13
C GLU A 112 -8.63 5.35 -6.06
N GLY A 113 -7.31 5.52 -6.06
CA GLY A 113 -6.65 6.82 -6.00
C GLY A 113 -6.14 7.31 -7.35
N VAL A 114 -5.70 8.57 -7.33
CA VAL A 114 -5.08 9.23 -8.49
C VAL A 114 -3.85 10.02 -8.07
N THR A 115 -2.96 10.28 -9.03
CA THR A 115 -1.85 11.23 -8.86
C THR A 115 -2.36 12.67 -8.83
N ASP A 116 -1.52 13.63 -8.46
CA ASP A 116 -1.85 15.06 -8.55
C ASP A 116 -2.13 15.52 -10.00
N ALA A 117 -1.68 14.77 -11.01
CA ALA A 117 -2.00 14.98 -12.41
C ALA A 117 -3.31 14.33 -12.86
N GLY A 118 -3.98 13.56 -11.97
CA GLY A 118 -5.23 12.84 -12.25
C GLY A 118 -5.03 11.49 -12.94
N GLU A 119 -3.81 10.95 -12.99
CA GLU A 119 -3.54 9.64 -13.57
C GLU A 119 -3.96 8.53 -12.60
N THR A 120 -4.65 7.51 -13.10
CA THR A 120 -4.99 6.32 -12.33
C THR A 120 -3.82 5.33 -12.31
N VAL A 121 -3.78 4.46 -11.29
CA VAL A 121 -2.77 3.39 -11.24
C VAL A 121 -2.87 2.46 -12.45
N ALA A 122 -4.08 2.16 -12.90
CA ALA A 122 -4.31 1.33 -14.09
C ALA A 122 -3.70 1.96 -15.36
N ASP A 123 -3.82 3.28 -15.54
CA ASP A 123 -3.21 4.01 -16.65
C ASP A 123 -1.68 3.99 -16.56
N ILE A 124 -1.12 4.24 -15.38
CA ILE A 124 0.32 4.18 -15.12
C ILE A 124 0.89 2.81 -15.49
N LEU A 125 0.31 1.73 -14.95
CA LEU A 125 0.76 0.36 -15.25
C LEU A 125 0.66 0.02 -16.73
N THR A 126 -0.39 0.51 -17.41
CA THR A 126 -0.62 0.27 -18.83
C THR A 126 0.38 1.05 -19.68
N ALA A 127 0.61 2.32 -19.38
CA ALA A 127 1.54 3.18 -20.10
C ALA A 127 2.98 2.64 -20.04
N HIS A 128 3.37 2.05 -18.93
CA HIS A 128 4.69 1.46 -18.73
C HIS A 128 4.78 -0.03 -19.12
N GLY A 129 3.66 -0.65 -19.56
CA GLY A 129 3.63 -2.06 -19.95
C GLY A 129 4.00 -3.01 -18.80
N VAL A 130 3.66 -2.63 -17.55
CA VAL A 130 3.94 -3.43 -16.36
C VAL A 130 3.22 -4.77 -16.44
N VAL A 131 3.91 -5.86 -16.15
CA VAL A 131 3.36 -7.22 -16.13
C VAL A 131 3.44 -7.88 -14.76
N GLU A 132 4.37 -7.43 -13.91
CA GLU A 132 4.56 -7.90 -12.54
C GLU A 132 4.48 -6.75 -11.55
N VAL A 133 3.92 -7.03 -10.37
CA VAL A 133 3.79 -6.08 -9.27
C VAL A 133 4.22 -6.73 -7.98
N ASP A 134 5.20 -6.14 -7.31
CA ASP A 134 5.53 -6.45 -5.93
C ASP A 134 4.77 -5.51 -5.02
N VAL A 135 4.20 -6.04 -3.95
CA VAL A 135 3.35 -5.26 -3.02
C VAL A 135 3.96 -5.28 -1.63
N THR A 136 4.09 -4.09 -1.05
CA THR A 136 4.62 -3.83 0.30
C THR A 136 3.71 -2.84 1.02
N GLY A 137 3.91 -2.64 2.32
CA GLY A 137 3.27 -1.56 3.08
C GLY A 137 2.24 -2.02 4.11
N ILE A 138 1.22 -1.18 4.37
CA ILE A 138 0.27 -1.27 5.48
C ILE A 138 -1.16 -1.03 4.98
N ALA A 139 -2.20 -1.67 5.51
CA ALA A 139 -2.15 -2.84 6.37
C ALA A 139 -2.45 -4.10 5.53
N THR A 140 -1.78 -5.21 5.90
CA THR A 140 -1.88 -6.50 5.20
C THR A 140 -3.33 -6.92 4.97
N ASP A 141 -4.16 -6.85 6.00
CA ASP A 141 -5.56 -7.28 6.04
C ASP A 141 -6.54 -6.27 5.42
N HIS A 142 -6.08 -5.08 5.01
CA HIS A 142 -6.89 -4.01 4.41
C HIS A 142 -6.32 -3.51 3.07
N CYS A 143 -5.58 -2.41 3.08
CA CYS A 143 -5.15 -1.73 1.85
C CYS A 143 -4.18 -2.55 1.00
N VAL A 144 -3.27 -3.31 1.62
CA VAL A 144 -2.36 -4.23 0.92
C VAL A 144 -3.16 -5.31 0.20
N ARG A 145 -4.09 -5.98 0.93
CA ARG A 145 -4.98 -6.99 0.36
C ARG A 145 -5.81 -6.43 -0.79
N ALA A 146 -6.49 -5.31 -0.59
CA ALA A 146 -7.34 -4.69 -1.62
C ALA A 146 -6.53 -4.33 -2.88
N SER A 147 -5.37 -3.70 -2.70
CA SER A 147 -4.47 -3.30 -3.79
C SER A 147 -3.93 -4.49 -4.58
N ALA A 148 -3.57 -5.57 -3.89
CA ALA A 148 -3.08 -6.78 -4.53
C ALA A 148 -4.17 -7.51 -5.33
N LEU A 149 -5.40 -7.61 -4.80
CA LEU A 149 -6.54 -8.20 -5.51
C LEU A 149 -6.87 -7.41 -6.77
N ASP A 150 -6.86 -6.08 -6.71
CA ASP A 150 -7.10 -5.25 -7.89
C ASP A 150 -5.98 -5.39 -8.93
N ALA A 151 -4.72 -5.47 -8.50
CA ALA A 151 -3.62 -5.74 -9.42
C ALA A 151 -3.80 -7.07 -10.17
N ILE A 152 -4.24 -8.13 -9.47
CA ILE A 152 -4.59 -9.42 -10.07
C ILE A 152 -5.76 -9.26 -11.05
N ALA A 153 -6.83 -8.56 -10.65
CA ALA A 153 -8.00 -8.31 -11.49
C ALA A 153 -7.64 -7.52 -12.77
N HIS A 154 -6.62 -6.64 -12.69
CA HIS A 154 -6.04 -5.95 -13.84
C HIS A 154 -5.04 -6.81 -14.64
N GLY A 155 -4.95 -8.11 -14.38
CA GLY A 155 -4.16 -9.07 -15.14
C GLY A 155 -2.65 -9.01 -14.86
N ARG A 156 -2.23 -8.49 -13.72
CA ARG A 156 -0.81 -8.44 -13.31
C ARG A 156 -0.47 -9.70 -12.52
N ARG A 157 0.75 -10.19 -12.68
CA ARG A 157 1.31 -11.15 -11.73
C ARG A 157 1.69 -10.40 -10.46
N VAL A 158 1.26 -10.90 -9.32
CA VAL A 158 1.44 -10.20 -8.03
C VAL A 158 2.30 -11.03 -7.11
N ARG A 159 3.29 -10.40 -6.49
CA ARG A 159 4.04 -10.95 -5.37
C ARG A 159 3.82 -10.06 -4.14
N ILE A 160 3.59 -10.68 -3.01
CA ILE A 160 3.52 -10.01 -1.72
C ILE A 160 4.87 -10.22 -1.02
N LEU A 161 5.59 -9.15 -0.76
CA LEU A 161 6.85 -9.22 -0.02
C LEU A 161 6.54 -9.27 1.48
N THR A 162 6.46 -10.49 2.01
CA THR A 162 5.88 -10.77 3.33
C THR A 162 6.69 -10.22 4.51
N ASP A 163 7.96 -9.95 4.29
CA ASP A 163 8.85 -9.28 5.25
C ASP A 163 8.79 -7.75 5.19
N LEU A 164 8.02 -7.19 4.23
CA LEU A 164 7.85 -5.76 4.00
C LEU A 164 6.39 -5.30 4.17
N ILE A 165 5.60 -6.03 4.95
CA ILE A 165 4.20 -5.71 5.25
C ILE A 165 3.93 -5.83 6.75
N ALA A 166 2.94 -5.09 7.25
CA ALA A 166 2.39 -5.27 8.60
C ALA A 166 0.86 -5.17 8.55
N GLY A 167 0.17 -5.90 9.40
CA GLY A 167 -1.29 -5.95 9.45
C GLY A 167 -1.86 -5.52 10.80
N VAL A 168 -3.13 -5.13 10.81
CA VAL A 168 -3.83 -4.65 12.02
C VAL A 168 -3.94 -5.76 13.05
N ALA A 169 -4.22 -7.00 12.62
CA ALA A 169 -4.36 -8.13 13.54
C ALA A 169 -3.85 -9.44 12.89
N PRO A 170 -3.24 -10.36 13.68
CA PRO A 170 -2.63 -11.57 13.13
C PRO A 170 -3.60 -12.46 12.35
N ALA A 171 -4.76 -12.81 12.91
CA ALA A 171 -5.69 -13.74 12.26
C ALA A 171 -6.33 -13.17 10.97
N PRO A 172 -6.80 -11.91 10.90
CA PRO A 172 -7.20 -11.27 9.65
C PRO A 172 -6.07 -11.22 8.61
N SER A 173 -4.83 -10.91 9.05
CA SER A 173 -3.67 -10.86 8.14
C SER A 173 -3.34 -12.23 7.55
N GLU A 174 -3.36 -13.31 8.35
CA GLU A 174 -3.20 -14.68 7.85
C GLU A 174 -4.30 -15.04 6.85
N SER A 175 -5.55 -14.66 7.13
CA SER A 175 -6.68 -14.89 6.23
C SER A 175 -6.52 -14.12 4.91
N ALA A 176 -6.07 -12.87 4.98
CA ALA A 176 -5.80 -12.05 3.80
C ALA A 176 -4.71 -12.65 2.92
N LEU A 177 -3.60 -13.10 3.51
CA LEU A 177 -2.52 -13.75 2.77
C LEU A 177 -2.97 -15.07 2.13
N ALA A 178 -3.79 -15.88 2.83
CA ALA A 178 -4.34 -17.10 2.28
C ALA A 178 -5.29 -16.82 1.09
N GLU A 179 -6.11 -15.76 1.18
CA GLU A 179 -6.98 -15.32 0.08
C GLU A 179 -6.16 -14.84 -1.12
N LEU A 180 -5.12 -14.04 -0.90
CA LEU A 180 -4.24 -13.55 -1.96
C LEU A 180 -3.53 -14.71 -2.67
N ALA A 181 -3.00 -15.68 -1.92
CA ALA A 181 -2.40 -16.87 -2.50
C ALA A 181 -3.42 -17.69 -3.33
N HIS A 182 -4.67 -17.82 -2.84
CA HIS A 182 -5.74 -18.50 -3.58
C HIS A 182 -6.13 -17.73 -4.86
N ALA A 183 -6.08 -16.41 -4.84
CA ALA A 183 -6.32 -15.55 -6.00
C ALA A 183 -5.16 -15.57 -7.02
N GLY A 184 -4.03 -16.16 -6.68
CA GLY A 184 -2.89 -16.34 -7.57
C GLY A 184 -1.69 -15.43 -7.27
N ALA A 185 -1.68 -14.73 -6.14
CA ALA A 185 -0.48 -14.00 -5.70
C ALA A 185 0.58 -14.99 -5.18
N GLU A 186 1.83 -14.67 -5.44
CA GLU A 186 2.99 -15.32 -4.84
C GLU A 186 3.30 -14.66 -3.49
N LEU A 187 3.52 -15.45 -2.44
CA LEU A 187 4.05 -14.97 -1.17
C LEU A 187 5.56 -15.19 -1.16
N ALA A 188 6.32 -14.11 -1.13
CA ALA A 188 7.78 -14.14 -1.22
C ALA A 188 8.41 -13.33 -0.07
N VAL A 189 9.70 -13.49 0.16
CA VAL A 189 10.51 -12.58 0.97
C VAL A 189 11.40 -11.75 0.05
N SER A 190 11.67 -10.51 0.44
CA SER A 190 12.38 -9.54 -0.41
C SER A 190 13.81 -9.98 -0.79
N ALA A 191 14.43 -10.84 0.02
CA ALA A 191 15.78 -11.38 -0.22
C ALA A 191 15.84 -12.48 -1.28
N ASP A 192 14.71 -13.07 -1.68
CA ASP A 192 14.67 -14.20 -2.62
C ASP A 192 14.77 -13.77 -4.10
N ASP A 193 14.93 -12.49 -4.38
CA ASP A 193 14.90 -11.92 -5.74
C ASP A 193 16.17 -12.16 -6.59
N HIS A 194 17.18 -12.85 -6.09
CA HIS A 194 18.47 -12.94 -6.77
C HIS A 194 18.90 -14.33 -7.25
N ASP A 195 18.01 -15.34 -7.27
CA ASP A 195 18.29 -16.56 -8.02
C ASP A 195 17.66 -16.53 -9.42
N GLY A 196 18.02 -15.49 -10.18
CA GLY A 196 17.89 -15.50 -11.62
C GLY A 196 18.79 -16.58 -12.21
N THR A 197 18.29 -17.81 -12.24
CA THR A 197 18.93 -18.86 -13.03
C THR A 197 18.79 -18.49 -14.51
N PRO A 198 19.88 -18.51 -15.29
CA PRO A 198 19.91 -18.09 -16.69
C PRO A 198 19.05 -18.96 -17.60
#